data_a810d0950377bcb5e967a20f17833582
#
_entry.id   a810d0950377bcb5e967a20f17833582
#
_cell.length_a   1.000
_cell.length_b   1.000
_cell.length_c   1.000
_cell.angle_alpha   90.00
_cell.angle_beta   90.00
_cell.angle_gamma   90.00
#
_symmetry.space_group_name_H-M   'P 1'
#
loop_
_entity.id
_entity.type
_entity.pdbx_description
1 polymer ?
#
loop_
_entity_poly.entity_id
_entity_poly.type
_entity_poly.pdbx_seq_one_letter_code
_entity_poly.pdbx_strand_id
1 'polypeptide(L)'
;MSVKTVLGIVLFLCGCGKLNCFGEELPRISDFLSQSQASKYYGGLLPIYEIGDRYYWQIADTLYGRDFLVTTTLLKGSACQTRYSEQRYGYGGDRLDVCIFRLKKRGDDILMLQPFMQDIVHGNSGGVSDIVKQKGEGAVVECLKVVARDEYEALVDITDLLEKNESYFGLGRFEMDLGIGTYVPESSFLKEVCPAAKSLTIRFVRTCMSVSPFPDPSVKSEPTRWEYGVSLCLLDKIPMEGRMIDGRVGYFTNKVRNYDNAVYDKGECEFISRWKLVPHREQLEAYLGGDLVEPIKPIVFYIDKQIPTWLYPYVKRAVEAWQPAFERAGFKNAILARPEPTYAEASVFSVDNARYA
;
A
#
# COMPACT_ATOMS: atom_id res chain seq x y z
N MET A 1 18.19 73.61 43.45
CA MET A 1 17.19 73.48 42.36
C MET A 1 16.92 71.98 42.19
N SER A 2 15.73 71.59 42.59
CA SER A 2 15.29 70.19 42.68
C SER A 2 14.48 69.82 41.43
N VAL A 3 14.90 68.74 40.78
CA VAL A 3 14.11 68.15 39.72
C VAL A 3 13.46 66.88 40.27
N LYS A 4 12.16 66.91 40.44
CA LYS A 4 11.35 65.74 40.84
C LYS A 4 11.05 64.89 39.61
N THR A 5 11.59 63.71 39.57
CA THR A 5 11.23 62.68 38.59
C THR A 5 9.98 61.94 39.05
N VAL A 6 8.90 62.05 38.30
CA VAL A 6 7.66 61.30 38.53
C VAL A 6 7.82 59.94 37.83
N LEU A 7 7.87 58.87 38.63
CA LEU A 7 7.85 57.48 38.14
C LEU A 7 6.39 57.04 37.97
N GLY A 8 5.89 56.99 36.72
CA GLY A 8 4.58 56.42 36.42
C GLY A 8 4.67 54.89 36.36
N ILE A 9 4.08 54.23 37.35
CA ILE A 9 3.89 52.78 37.34
C ILE A 9 2.69 52.44 36.45
N VAL A 10 2.93 51.91 35.27
CA VAL A 10 1.87 51.30 34.43
C VAL A 10 1.69 49.87 34.94
N LEU A 11 0.62 49.65 35.67
CA LEU A 11 0.14 48.30 36.02
C LEU A 11 -0.44 47.65 34.75
N PHE A 12 0.32 46.77 34.12
CA PHE A 12 -0.19 45.79 33.18
C PHE A 12 -1.00 44.76 33.98
N LEU A 13 -2.32 44.86 33.96
CA LEU A 13 -3.19 43.79 34.35
C LEU A 13 -3.06 42.67 33.31
N CYS A 14 -2.14 41.74 33.56
CA CYS A 14 -2.18 40.40 32.91
C CYS A 14 -3.47 39.73 33.35
N GLY A 15 -4.50 39.86 32.52
CA GLY A 15 -5.63 38.93 32.58
C GLY A 15 -5.14 37.52 32.42
N CYS A 16 -5.04 36.78 33.53
CA CYS A 16 -4.92 35.31 33.50
C CYS A 16 -6.20 34.78 32.82
N GLY A 17 -6.19 34.78 31.50
CA GLY A 17 -7.06 33.90 30.75
C GLY A 17 -6.76 32.50 31.23
N LYS A 18 -7.74 31.85 31.88
CA LYS A 18 -7.69 30.43 32.17
C LYS A 18 -7.36 29.74 30.88
N LEU A 19 -6.14 29.20 30.76
CA LEU A 19 -5.82 28.15 29.82
C LEU A 19 -6.75 26.98 30.18
N ASN A 20 -7.91 26.93 29.53
CA ASN A 20 -8.72 25.74 29.50
C ASN A 20 -7.92 24.73 28.67
N CYS A 21 -7.12 23.91 29.33
CA CYS A 21 -6.61 22.64 28.82
C CYS A 21 -7.73 21.59 28.86
N PHE A 22 -8.91 21.94 28.37
CA PHE A 22 -9.88 20.97 27.89
C PHE A 22 -9.52 20.77 26.42
N GLY A 23 -8.98 19.60 26.05
CA GLY A 23 -8.94 19.17 24.68
C GLY A 23 -10.37 19.29 24.14
N GLU A 24 -10.57 20.03 23.06
CA GLU A 24 -11.87 20.07 22.40
C GLU A 24 -12.23 18.62 22.06
N GLU A 25 -13.36 18.14 22.56
CA GLU A 25 -13.88 16.82 22.18
C GLU A 25 -14.06 16.81 20.67
N LEU A 26 -13.47 15.82 20.01
CA LEU A 26 -13.64 15.67 18.57
C LEU A 26 -15.12 15.51 18.24
N PRO A 27 -15.61 16.17 17.17
CA PRO A 27 -17.01 16.05 16.75
C PRO A 27 -17.30 14.60 16.31
N ARG A 28 -18.58 14.24 16.28
CA ARG A 28 -19.00 13.00 15.63
C ARG A 28 -18.77 13.08 14.13
N ILE A 29 -18.52 11.95 13.47
CA ILE A 29 -18.29 11.90 12.04
C ILE A 29 -19.48 12.47 11.27
N SER A 30 -20.72 12.13 11.67
CA SER A 30 -21.93 12.67 11.07
C SER A 30 -22.03 14.19 11.14
N ASP A 31 -21.64 14.77 12.28
CA ASP A 31 -21.73 16.22 12.51
C ASP A 31 -20.66 16.95 11.68
N PHE A 32 -19.43 16.42 11.65
CA PHE A 32 -18.35 16.93 10.81
C PHE A 32 -18.72 16.93 9.32
N LEU A 33 -19.25 15.83 8.82
CA LEU A 33 -19.61 15.67 7.40
C LEU A 33 -20.80 16.57 7.02
N SER A 34 -21.80 16.73 7.90
CA SER A 34 -22.95 17.58 7.63
C SER A 34 -22.59 19.08 7.59
N GLN A 35 -21.69 19.51 8.48
CA GLN A 35 -21.20 20.90 8.49
C GLN A 35 -20.31 21.22 7.29
N SER A 36 -19.55 20.23 6.80
CA SER A 36 -18.54 20.41 5.78
C SER A 36 -19.07 20.23 4.35
N GLN A 37 -20.33 19.85 4.14
CA GLN A 37 -20.95 19.57 2.84
C GLN A 37 -20.10 18.63 1.97
N ALA A 38 -19.94 17.39 2.43
CA ALA A 38 -19.19 16.37 1.69
C ALA A 38 -19.62 16.30 0.22
N SER A 39 -18.68 16.48 -0.71
CA SER A 39 -18.95 16.54 -2.14
C SER A 39 -19.04 15.16 -2.78
N LYS A 40 -18.18 14.22 -2.33
CA LYS A 40 -18.17 12.85 -2.84
C LYS A 40 -17.85 11.85 -1.72
N TYR A 41 -18.38 10.65 -1.90
CA TYR A 41 -18.13 9.50 -1.03
C TYR A 41 -17.75 8.27 -1.85
N TYR A 42 -16.66 7.66 -1.48
CA TYR A 42 -16.16 6.41 -2.05
C TYR A 42 -16.13 5.35 -0.95
N GLY A 43 -16.99 4.37 -1.02
CA GLY A 43 -17.12 3.30 -0.03
C GLY A 43 -15.94 2.31 0.00
N GLY A 44 -16.18 1.10 0.48
CA GLY A 44 -15.22 -0.02 0.44
C GLY A 44 -14.40 -0.20 1.71
N LEU A 45 -13.16 -0.72 1.57
CA LEU A 45 -12.29 -1.10 2.69
C LEU A 45 -11.92 0.09 3.58
N LEU A 46 -11.55 1.18 2.97
CA LEU A 46 -11.20 2.45 3.60
C LEU A 46 -12.04 3.53 2.90
N PRO A 47 -13.23 3.85 3.43
CA PRO A 47 -14.08 4.86 2.83
C PRO A 47 -13.37 6.22 2.78
N ILE A 48 -13.48 6.89 1.62
CA ILE A 48 -12.93 8.22 1.40
C ILE A 48 -14.08 9.21 1.24
N TYR A 49 -13.95 10.35 1.91
CA TYR A 49 -14.78 11.53 1.70
C TYR A 49 -13.93 12.62 1.06
N GLU A 50 -14.43 13.21 -0.02
CA GLU A 50 -13.86 14.38 -0.67
C GLU A 50 -14.72 15.60 -0.25
N ILE A 51 -14.08 16.58 0.38
CA ILE A 51 -14.74 17.79 0.89
C ILE A 51 -13.93 19.01 0.41
N GLY A 52 -14.42 19.69 -0.63
CA GLY A 52 -13.63 20.70 -1.31
C GLY A 52 -12.36 20.10 -1.89
N ASP A 53 -11.20 20.63 -1.50
CA ASP A 53 -9.89 20.15 -1.93
C ASP A 53 -9.25 19.19 -0.91
N ARG A 54 -10.02 18.68 0.07
CA ARG A 54 -9.49 17.82 1.12
C ARG A 54 -10.06 16.41 1.06
N TYR A 55 -9.25 15.45 1.49
CA TYR A 55 -9.57 14.02 1.48
C TYR A 55 -9.48 13.44 2.89
N TYR A 56 -10.47 12.64 3.24
CA TYR A 56 -10.56 12.04 4.57
C TYR A 56 -10.80 10.55 4.47
N TRP A 57 -10.05 9.74 5.24
CA TRP A 57 -10.33 8.32 5.43
C TRP A 57 -11.20 8.10 6.66
N GLN A 58 -12.23 7.28 6.51
CA GLN A 58 -12.93 6.68 7.62
C GLN A 58 -12.28 5.33 7.96
N ILE A 59 -11.73 5.20 9.16
CA ILE A 59 -10.98 4.05 9.61
C ILE A 59 -11.75 3.37 10.73
N ALA A 60 -12.21 2.13 10.49
CA ALA A 60 -12.85 1.31 11.49
C ALA A 60 -11.82 0.73 12.47
N ASP A 61 -12.17 0.60 13.75
CA ASP A 61 -11.30 0.07 14.81
C ASP A 61 -10.79 -1.35 14.50
N THR A 62 -11.55 -2.13 13.73
CA THR A 62 -11.17 -3.48 13.28
C THR A 62 -9.97 -3.52 12.36
N LEU A 63 -9.55 -2.39 11.82
CA LEU A 63 -8.40 -2.24 10.92
C LEU A 63 -7.09 -1.93 11.66
N TYR A 64 -7.15 -1.53 12.93
CA TYR A 64 -5.92 -1.32 13.70
C TYR A 64 -5.18 -2.63 13.93
N GLY A 65 -3.86 -2.55 13.80
CA GLY A 65 -2.98 -3.72 13.91
C GLY A 65 -3.06 -4.70 12.74
N ARG A 66 -3.86 -4.40 11.69
CA ARG A 66 -3.93 -5.19 10.46
C ARG A 66 -2.87 -4.72 9.47
N ASP A 67 -2.33 -5.67 8.72
CA ASP A 67 -1.35 -5.40 7.68
C ASP A 67 -2.04 -5.13 6.34
N PHE A 68 -1.60 -4.07 5.69
CA PHE A 68 -2.01 -3.66 4.35
C PHE A 68 -0.83 -3.82 3.41
N LEU A 69 -1.01 -4.59 2.35
CA LEU A 69 -0.10 -4.60 1.22
C LEU A 69 -0.36 -3.35 0.38
N VAL A 70 0.68 -2.57 0.15
CA VAL A 70 0.64 -1.42 -0.76
C VAL A 70 1.48 -1.74 -1.98
N THR A 71 0.91 -1.54 -3.14
CA THR A 71 1.64 -1.67 -4.41
C THR A 71 1.50 -0.38 -5.21
N THR A 72 2.60 0.08 -5.78
CA THR A 72 2.61 1.19 -6.74
C THR A 72 2.86 0.63 -8.12
N THR A 73 1.92 0.85 -9.04
CA THR A 73 2.00 0.36 -10.42
C THR A 73 1.96 1.54 -11.39
N LEU A 74 2.92 1.60 -12.28
CA LEU A 74 2.93 2.60 -13.35
C LEU A 74 1.85 2.24 -14.38
N LEU A 75 0.97 3.19 -14.67
CA LEU A 75 -0.09 3.02 -15.69
C LEU A 75 0.34 3.62 -17.01
N LYS A 76 1.00 4.79 -16.97
CA LYS A 76 1.47 5.48 -18.15
C LYS A 76 2.72 6.30 -17.84
N GLY A 77 3.80 5.99 -18.51
CA GLY A 77 5.04 6.76 -18.48
C GLY A 77 5.01 7.97 -19.41
N SER A 78 5.96 8.86 -19.26
CA SER A 78 6.12 10.03 -20.13
C SER A 78 6.61 9.62 -21.51
N ALA A 79 5.97 10.17 -22.56
CA ALA A 79 6.39 9.96 -23.93
C ALA A 79 7.74 10.63 -24.26
N CYS A 80 8.09 11.68 -23.50
CA CYS A 80 9.33 12.46 -23.72
C CYS A 80 10.57 11.81 -23.08
N GLN A 81 10.40 10.72 -22.37
CA GLN A 81 11.50 10.08 -21.67
C GLN A 81 12.42 9.37 -22.67
N THR A 82 13.69 9.75 -22.69
CA THR A 82 14.72 8.98 -23.39
C THR A 82 15.03 7.74 -22.55
N ARG A 83 14.67 6.57 -23.08
CA ARG A 83 14.94 5.31 -22.41
C ARG A 83 16.37 4.88 -22.71
N TYR A 84 17.11 4.61 -21.66
CA TYR A 84 18.41 3.97 -21.76
C TYR A 84 18.21 2.46 -21.88
N SER A 85 19.10 1.78 -22.58
CA SER A 85 19.04 0.32 -22.80
C SER A 85 19.01 -0.51 -21.52
N GLU A 86 19.46 0.05 -20.41
CA GLU A 86 19.49 -0.58 -19.10
C GLU A 86 18.31 -0.21 -18.18
N GLN A 87 17.41 0.65 -18.64
CA GLN A 87 16.27 1.08 -17.85
C GLN A 87 15.26 -0.04 -17.68
N ARG A 88 15.02 -0.45 -16.43
CA ARG A 88 14.12 -1.55 -16.08
C ARG A 88 12.65 -1.15 -16.02
N TYR A 89 12.37 0.12 -15.68
CA TYR A 89 11.04 0.65 -15.44
C TYR A 89 10.64 1.73 -16.43
N GLY A 90 9.36 2.02 -16.50
CA GLY A 90 8.81 3.10 -17.32
C GLY A 90 7.74 2.63 -18.30
N TYR A 91 7.32 1.37 -18.23
CA TYR A 91 6.21 0.82 -19.02
C TYR A 91 4.92 0.78 -18.21
N GLY A 92 3.79 0.94 -18.88
CA GLY A 92 2.50 0.68 -18.24
C GLY A 92 2.41 -0.78 -17.78
N GLY A 93 2.00 -0.97 -16.50
CA GLY A 93 1.99 -2.26 -15.82
C GLY A 93 3.24 -2.55 -14.98
N ASP A 94 4.29 -1.73 -15.08
CA ASP A 94 5.47 -1.90 -14.23
C ASP A 94 5.11 -1.68 -12.77
N ARG A 95 5.40 -2.69 -11.93
CA ARG A 95 5.28 -2.58 -10.49
C ARG A 95 6.52 -1.90 -9.93
N LEU A 96 6.36 -0.65 -9.49
CA LEU A 96 7.46 0.17 -8.98
C LEU A 96 7.82 -0.21 -7.55
N ASP A 97 6.82 -0.39 -6.68
CA ASP A 97 7.04 -0.68 -5.26
C ASP A 97 6.03 -1.65 -4.69
N VAL A 98 6.49 -2.36 -3.64
CA VAL A 98 5.68 -3.23 -2.79
C VAL A 98 6.11 -3.01 -1.35
N CYS A 99 5.22 -2.53 -0.51
CA CYS A 99 5.50 -2.37 0.91
C CYS A 99 4.30 -2.79 1.75
N ILE A 100 4.51 -2.90 3.06
CA ILE A 100 3.45 -3.17 4.02
C ILE A 100 3.35 -1.98 4.95
N PHE A 101 2.13 -1.57 5.30
CA PHE A 101 1.91 -0.67 6.40
C PHE A 101 0.87 -1.21 7.38
N ARG A 102 0.87 -0.64 8.58
CA ARG A 102 -0.04 -0.96 9.67
C ARG A 102 -0.53 0.32 10.32
N LEU A 103 -1.81 0.37 10.67
CA LEU A 103 -2.38 1.50 11.40
C LEU A 103 -2.35 1.21 12.90
N LYS A 104 -1.90 2.20 13.70
CA LYS A 104 -1.86 2.12 15.17
C LYS A 104 -2.45 3.39 15.78
N LYS A 105 -3.39 3.24 16.69
CA LYS A 105 -3.97 4.37 17.42
C LYS A 105 -2.99 4.87 18.48
N ARG A 106 -2.82 6.20 18.55
CA ARG A 106 -1.98 6.87 19.54
C ARG A 106 -2.67 8.17 20.02
N GLY A 107 -3.39 8.08 21.13
CA GLY A 107 -4.17 9.22 21.61
C GLY A 107 -5.21 9.65 20.58
N ASP A 108 -5.13 10.90 20.16
CA ASP A 108 -6.00 11.48 19.14
C ASP A 108 -5.42 11.43 17.71
N ASP A 109 -4.28 10.75 17.53
CA ASP A 109 -3.67 10.55 16.22
C ASP A 109 -3.70 9.07 15.82
N ILE A 110 -3.59 8.82 14.52
CA ILE A 110 -3.40 7.48 13.96
C ILE A 110 -2.04 7.45 13.27
N LEU A 111 -1.18 6.57 13.74
CA LEU A 111 0.13 6.35 13.16
C LEU A 111 0.04 5.34 12.02
N MET A 112 0.60 5.67 10.88
CA MET A 112 0.89 4.73 9.82
C MET A 112 2.33 4.22 10.01
N LEU A 113 2.47 2.93 10.27
CA LEU A 113 3.74 2.27 10.55
C LEU A 113 4.15 1.43 9.37
N GLN A 114 5.42 1.43 9.02
CA GLN A 114 6.02 0.44 8.13
C GLN A 114 6.66 -0.66 8.98
N PRO A 115 6.00 -1.82 9.17
CA PRO A 115 6.55 -2.89 9.99
C PRO A 115 7.81 -3.50 9.38
N PHE A 116 8.74 -3.90 10.23
CA PHE A 116 9.93 -4.61 9.81
C PHE A 116 9.67 -6.13 9.82
N MET A 117 9.52 -6.71 8.64
CA MET A 117 9.07 -8.10 8.45
C MET A 117 10.20 -9.12 8.28
N GLN A 118 11.46 -8.68 8.32
CA GLN A 118 12.60 -9.57 8.07
C GLN A 118 13.08 -10.33 9.32
N ASP A 119 12.67 -9.89 10.51
CA ASP A 119 13.06 -10.53 11.76
C ASP A 119 11.84 -11.20 12.39
N ILE A 120 11.94 -12.47 12.73
CA ILE A 120 10.86 -13.24 13.38
C ILE A 120 11.34 -13.87 14.69
N VAL A 121 10.43 -13.97 15.64
CA VAL A 121 10.61 -14.70 16.89
C VAL A 121 9.26 -15.32 17.29
N HIS A 122 9.23 -16.60 17.58
CA HIS A 122 8.01 -17.34 17.96
C HIS A 122 7.96 -17.62 19.46
N GLY A 123 9.11 -17.69 20.11
CA GLY A 123 9.22 -17.98 21.53
C GLY A 123 9.16 -16.75 22.45
N ASN A 124 9.02 -17.01 23.76
CA ASN A 124 9.16 -15.99 24.80
C ASN A 124 10.60 -16.02 25.36
N SER A 125 11.59 -15.82 24.52
CA SER A 125 13.01 -15.99 24.83
C SER A 125 13.63 -14.81 25.60
N GLY A 126 12.87 -14.07 26.38
CA GLY A 126 13.39 -12.95 27.18
C GLY A 126 13.73 -11.69 26.34
N GLY A 127 14.74 -10.93 26.74
CA GLY A 127 15.03 -9.61 26.16
C GLY A 127 15.24 -9.55 24.65
N VAL A 128 15.70 -10.63 24.00
CA VAL A 128 15.83 -10.70 22.52
C VAL A 128 14.45 -10.70 21.86
N SER A 129 13.49 -11.47 22.43
CA SER A 129 12.12 -11.51 21.94
C SER A 129 11.46 -10.13 21.98
N ASP A 130 11.69 -9.38 23.05
CA ASP A 130 11.09 -8.05 23.22
C ASP A 130 11.71 -7.05 22.25
N ILE A 131 13.03 -7.12 22.04
CA ILE A 131 13.72 -6.27 21.06
C ILE A 131 13.24 -6.55 19.62
N VAL A 132 13.09 -7.83 19.25
CA VAL A 132 12.61 -8.21 17.91
C VAL A 132 11.15 -7.79 17.72
N LYS A 133 10.29 -7.96 18.73
CA LYS A 133 8.90 -7.50 18.70
C LYS A 133 8.80 -5.98 18.59
N GLN A 134 9.61 -5.25 19.37
CA GLN A 134 9.65 -3.79 19.32
C GLN A 134 10.15 -3.29 17.95
N LYS A 135 11.21 -3.90 17.42
CA LYS A 135 11.70 -3.61 16.07
C LYS A 135 10.66 -3.95 14.99
N GLY A 136 9.92 -5.04 15.18
CA GLY A 136 8.84 -5.47 14.29
C GLY A 136 7.64 -4.53 14.24
N GLU A 137 7.45 -3.65 15.22
CA GLU A 137 6.44 -2.57 15.14
C GLU A 137 6.71 -1.63 13.96
N GLY A 138 7.99 -1.45 13.61
CA GLY A 138 8.41 -0.67 12.46
C GLY A 138 8.55 0.82 12.72
N ALA A 139 8.89 1.56 11.67
CA ALA A 139 9.02 3.01 11.69
C ALA A 139 7.66 3.69 11.49
N VAL A 140 7.43 4.80 12.18
CA VAL A 140 6.33 5.71 11.87
C VAL A 140 6.66 6.43 10.56
N VAL A 141 5.82 6.25 9.56
CA VAL A 141 5.99 6.86 8.23
C VAL A 141 5.09 8.07 8.04
N GLU A 142 3.91 8.05 8.66
CA GLU A 142 2.99 9.19 8.66
C GLU A 142 2.22 9.24 9.99
N CYS A 143 1.79 10.46 10.37
CA CYS A 143 0.93 10.72 11.51
C CYS A 143 -0.36 11.36 11.00
N LEU A 144 -1.43 10.58 10.95
CA LEU A 144 -2.72 11.02 10.44
C LEU A 144 -3.52 11.70 11.55
N LYS A 145 -3.96 12.92 11.31
CA LYS A 145 -4.75 13.71 12.25
C LYS A 145 -6.21 13.26 12.24
N VAL A 146 -6.72 12.89 13.39
CA VAL A 146 -8.16 12.62 13.56
C VAL A 146 -8.91 13.93 13.63
N VAL A 147 -9.90 14.09 12.76
CA VAL A 147 -10.75 15.31 12.68
C VAL A 147 -12.15 15.08 13.25
N ALA A 148 -12.60 13.83 13.27
CA ALA A 148 -13.88 13.44 13.87
C ALA A 148 -13.80 11.97 14.33
N ARG A 149 -14.64 11.58 15.29
CA ARG A 149 -14.64 10.23 15.86
C ARG A 149 -16.01 9.80 16.30
N ASP A 150 -16.35 8.54 15.98
CA ASP A 150 -17.46 7.80 16.60
C ASP A 150 -16.90 6.71 17.53
N GLU A 151 -17.78 5.88 18.10
CA GLU A 151 -17.39 4.86 19.08
C GLU A 151 -16.36 3.84 18.54
N TYR A 152 -16.51 3.43 17.26
CA TYR A 152 -15.68 2.39 16.62
C TYR A 152 -15.01 2.84 15.33
N GLU A 153 -15.04 4.13 15.03
CA GLU A 153 -14.52 4.66 13.78
C GLU A 153 -13.89 6.03 14.00
N ALA A 154 -12.88 6.34 13.22
CA ALA A 154 -12.24 7.64 13.20
C ALA A 154 -12.17 8.18 11.77
N LEU A 155 -12.39 9.48 11.61
CA LEU A 155 -12.18 10.20 10.36
C LEU A 155 -10.84 10.93 10.45
N VAL A 156 -9.94 10.66 9.51
CA VAL A 156 -8.59 11.25 9.46
C VAL A 156 -8.39 12.04 8.18
N ASP A 157 -7.68 13.15 8.29
CA ASP A 157 -7.25 13.92 7.13
C ASP A 157 -6.06 13.25 6.46
N ILE A 158 -6.21 12.93 5.17
CA ILE A 158 -5.17 12.30 4.35
C ILE A 158 -4.73 13.20 3.18
N THR A 159 -5.13 14.44 3.15
CA THR A 159 -4.84 15.36 2.04
C THR A 159 -3.35 15.46 1.79
N ASP A 160 -2.57 15.75 2.84
CA ASP A 160 -1.12 15.82 2.75
C ASP A 160 -0.48 14.52 2.26
N LEU A 161 -1.00 13.36 2.71
CA LEU A 161 -0.53 12.05 2.28
C LEU A 161 -0.71 11.83 0.78
N LEU A 162 -1.82 12.31 0.21
CA LEU A 162 -2.14 12.17 -1.21
C LEU A 162 -1.43 13.23 -2.09
N GLU A 163 -1.16 14.41 -1.54
CA GLU A 163 -0.56 15.51 -2.31
C GLU A 163 0.96 15.47 -2.35
N LYS A 164 1.61 15.01 -1.28
CA LYS A 164 3.09 14.93 -1.21
C LYS A 164 3.62 13.88 -2.17
N ASN A 165 4.57 14.29 -3.03
CA ASN A 165 5.25 13.36 -3.95
C ASN A 165 6.23 12.41 -3.24
N GLU A 166 6.74 12.79 -2.08
CA GLU A 166 7.72 12.02 -1.30
C GLU A 166 7.08 10.94 -0.41
N SER A 167 5.75 10.95 -0.31
CA SER A 167 5.01 9.98 0.48
C SER A 167 5.00 8.58 -0.16
N TYR A 168 4.51 7.59 0.58
CA TYR A 168 4.24 6.25 0.04
C TYR A 168 3.21 6.22 -1.10
N PHE A 169 2.54 7.35 -1.34
CA PHE A 169 1.59 7.57 -2.42
C PHE A 169 2.16 8.44 -3.54
N GLY A 170 3.46 8.77 -3.47
CA GLY A 170 4.15 9.58 -4.48
C GLY A 170 5.12 8.79 -5.36
N LEU A 171 5.71 9.48 -6.33
CA LEU A 171 6.76 8.97 -7.21
C LEU A 171 8.18 9.34 -6.74
N GLY A 172 8.34 10.18 -5.70
CA GLY A 172 9.65 10.65 -5.25
C GLY A 172 10.65 9.54 -4.89
N ARG A 173 10.16 8.38 -4.48
CA ARG A 173 10.97 7.20 -4.20
C ARG A 173 11.63 6.58 -5.45
N PHE A 174 11.12 6.90 -6.64
CA PHE A 174 11.53 6.34 -7.92
C PHE A 174 12.18 7.36 -8.85
N GLU A 175 12.53 8.54 -8.34
CA GLU A 175 13.10 9.63 -9.12
C GLU A 175 14.29 9.19 -9.97
N MET A 176 15.23 8.47 -9.36
CA MET A 176 16.41 7.96 -10.06
C MET A 176 16.06 6.94 -11.15
N ASP A 177 15.16 6.01 -10.85
CA ASP A 177 14.80 4.92 -11.76
C ASP A 177 13.98 5.40 -12.96
N LEU A 178 13.21 6.47 -12.78
CA LEU A 178 12.32 7.04 -13.79
C LEU A 178 12.89 8.31 -14.46
N GLY A 179 14.05 8.80 -14.02
CA GLY A 179 14.61 10.07 -14.52
C GLY A 179 13.72 11.27 -14.19
N ILE A 180 13.10 11.23 -13.00
CA ILE A 180 12.19 12.26 -12.50
C ILE A 180 12.99 13.29 -11.72
N GLY A 181 12.75 14.56 -11.97
CA GLY A 181 13.28 15.69 -11.22
C GLY A 181 12.19 16.37 -10.38
N THR A 182 12.23 17.69 -10.37
CA THR A 182 11.35 18.48 -9.50
C THR A 182 9.87 18.21 -9.77
N TYR A 183 9.13 17.93 -8.72
CA TYR A 183 7.68 17.77 -8.72
C TYR A 183 6.97 19.11 -8.97
N VAL A 184 5.91 19.11 -9.79
CA VAL A 184 5.09 20.28 -10.14
C VAL A 184 3.67 20.08 -9.59
N PRO A 185 3.37 20.57 -8.36
CA PRO A 185 2.08 20.34 -7.70
C PRO A 185 0.89 20.86 -8.51
N GLU A 186 1.02 22.05 -9.12
CA GLU A 186 -0.06 22.74 -9.81
C GLU A 186 -0.60 21.99 -11.03
N SER A 187 0.22 21.07 -11.58
CA SER A 187 -0.14 20.22 -12.72
C SER A 187 -0.36 18.77 -12.34
N SER A 188 -0.46 18.51 -11.03
CA SER A 188 -0.60 17.16 -10.46
C SER A 188 -1.93 17.04 -9.74
N PHE A 189 -2.58 15.89 -9.84
CA PHE A 189 -3.90 15.70 -9.23
C PHE A 189 -4.20 14.22 -8.99
N LEU A 190 -5.13 13.96 -8.07
CA LEU A 190 -5.77 12.66 -7.91
C LEU A 190 -6.75 12.47 -9.08
N LYS A 191 -6.55 11.41 -9.85
CA LYS A 191 -7.35 11.13 -11.06
C LYS A 191 -8.61 10.34 -10.74
N GLU A 192 -8.51 9.34 -9.91
CA GLU A 192 -9.60 8.40 -9.64
C GLU A 192 -9.40 7.65 -8.33
N VAL A 193 -10.52 7.36 -7.66
CA VAL A 193 -10.58 6.47 -6.49
C VAL A 193 -11.41 5.25 -6.87
N CYS A 194 -10.82 4.06 -6.75
CA CYS A 194 -11.44 2.79 -7.08
C CYS A 194 -11.58 1.94 -5.80
N PRO A 195 -12.71 2.06 -5.08
CA PRO A 195 -12.93 1.34 -3.84
C PRO A 195 -13.37 -0.10 -4.09
N ALA A 196 -12.96 -1.03 -3.22
CA ALA A 196 -13.43 -2.41 -3.20
C ALA A 196 -13.52 -2.93 -1.76
N ALA A 197 -14.20 -4.07 -1.56
CA ALA A 197 -14.44 -4.62 -0.22
C ALA A 197 -13.17 -5.00 0.56
N LYS A 198 -12.08 -5.36 -0.14
CA LYS A 198 -10.80 -5.75 0.49
C LYS A 198 -9.61 -4.98 -0.05
N SER A 199 -9.82 -3.98 -0.88
CA SER A 199 -8.77 -3.13 -1.44
C SER A 199 -9.30 -1.73 -1.74
N LEU A 200 -8.37 -0.80 -1.83
CA LEU A 200 -8.61 0.57 -2.27
C LEU A 200 -7.49 0.89 -3.27
N THR A 201 -7.83 1.32 -4.47
CA THR A 201 -6.84 1.80 -5.44
C THR A 201 -7.07 3.27 -5.71
N ILE A 202 -6.02 4.06 -5.61
CA ILE A 202 -6.04 5.50 -5.89
C ILE A 202 -5.10 5.75 -7.06
N ARG A 203 -5.61 6.39 -8.09
CA ARG A 203 -4.85 6.73 -9.31
C ARG A 203 -4.49 8.19 -9.32
N PHE A 204 -3.24 8.45 -9.67
CA PHE A 204 -2.67 9.78 -9.68
C PHE A 204 -2.17 10.15 -11.08
N VAL A 205 -2.22 11.44 -11.37
CA VAL A 205 -1.45 12.09 -12.43
C VAL A 205 -0.45 12.99 -11.74
N ARG A 206 0.84 12.77 -12.01
CA ARG A 206 1.92 13.61 -11.50
C ARG A 206 2.71 14.21 -12.66
N THR A 207 2.96 15.49 -12.57
CA THR A 207 3.87 16.21 -13.46
C THR A 207 5.17 16.47 -12.72
N CYS A 208 6.28 16.09 -13.34
CA CYS A 208 7.62 16.29 -12.82
C CYS A 208 8.52 16.80 -13.94
N MET A 209 9.51 17.59 -13.60
CA MET A 209 10.53 17.99 -14.57
C MET A 209 11.44 16.80 -14.86
N SER A 210 11.84 16.61 -16.11
CA SER A 210 12.81 15.57 -16.46
C SER A 210 14.20 15.90 -15.95
N VAL A 211 14.97 14.87 -15.57
CA VAL A 211 16.39 14.98 -15.23
C VAL A 211 17.16 14.08 -16.18
N SER A 212 18.19 14.63 -16.80
CA SER A 212 19.17 13.80 -17.51
C SER A 212 20.07 13.10 -16.51
N PRO A 213 20.21 11.77 -16.55
CA PRO A 213 21.13 11.05 -15.69
C PRO A 213 22.61 11.36 -15.96
N PHE A 214 22.88 11.97 -17.11
CA PHE A 214 24.21 12.51 -17.44
C PHE A 214 24.14 14.03 -17.47
N PRO A 215 25.04 14.75 -16.78
CA PRO A 215 25.08 16.20 -16.80
C PRO A 215 25.47 16.70 -18.20
N ASP A 216 24.50 16.82 -19.08
CA ASP A 216 24.64 17.42 -20.39
C ASP A 216 23.92 18.78 -20.40
N PRO A 217 24.64 19.90 -20.45
CA PRO A 217 24.04 21.24 -20.44
C PRO A 217 23.13 21.53 -21.64
N SER A 218 23.20 20.72 -22.69
CA SER A 218 22.35 20.86 -23.89
C SER A 218 20.96 20.22 -23.69
N VAL A 219 20.81 19.31 -22.71
CA VAL A 219 19.54 18.65 -22.42
C VAL A 219 18.72 19.56 -21.51
N LYS A 220 17.67 20.15 -22.06
CA LYS A 220 16.73 20.97 -21.29
C LYS A 220 15.84 20.07 -20.44
N SER A 221 15.61 20.49 -19.20
CA SER A 221 14.59 19.88 -18.34
C SER A 221 13.21 20.23 -18.90
N GLU A 222 12.39 19.24 -19.17
CA GLU A 222 11.05 19.37 -19.72
C GLU A 222 10.02 18.77 -18.78
N PRO A 223 8.77 19.28 -18.74
CA PRO A 223 7.72 18.68 -17.94
C PRO A 223 7.34 17.31 -18.50
N THR A 224 7.33 16.31 -17.63
CA THR A 224 6.94 14.92 -17.94
C THR A 224 5.72 14.56 -17.13
N ARG A 225 4.81 13.80 -17.72
CA ARG A 225 3.54 13.39 -17.08
C ARG A 225 3.53 11.90 -16.84
N TRP A 226 3.21 11.53 -15.62
CA TRP A 226 3.18 10.17 -15.12
C TRP A 226 1.80 9.81 -14.58
N GLU A 227 1.26 8.68 -15.00
CA GLU A 227 0.03 8.14 -14.42
C GLU A 227 0.36 6.83 -13.70
N TYR A 228 -0.02 6.71 -12.44
CA TYR A 228 0.22 5.52 -11.64
C TYR A 228 -0.92 5.27 -10.67
N GLY A 229 -1.05 4.01 -10.26
CA GLY A 229 -2.01 3.58 -9.25
C GLY A 229 -1.31 3.11 -7.99
N VAL A 230 -1.82 3.52 -6.84
CA VAL A 230 -1.44 2.98 -5.53
C VAL A 230 -2.58 2.14 -5.01
N SER A 231 -2.34 0.86 -4.84
CA SER A 231 -3.34 -0.07 -4.33
C SER A 231 -3.01 -0.52 -2.91
N LEU A 232 -3.98 -0.41 -2.03
CA LEU A 232 -3.96 -0.88 -0.66
C LEU A 232 -4.82 -2.13 -0.57
N CYS A 233 -4.24 -3.27 -0.21
CA CYS A 233 -4.95 -4.52 -0.06
C CYS A 233 -4.83 -5.03 1.37
N LEU A 234 -5.97 -5.26 2.03
CA LEU A 234 -5.98 -5.84 3.37
C LEU A 234 -5.52 -7.29 3.31
N LEU A 235 -4.42 -7.59 4.02
CA LEU A 235 -3.90 -8.95 4.11
C LEU A 235 -4.76 -9.82 5.03
N ASP A 236 -4.76 -11.13 4.79
CA ASP A 236 -5.45 -12.08 5.65
C ASP A 236 -4.86 -12.03 7.07
N LYS A 237 -5.73 -12.15 8.08
CA LYS A 237 -5.33 -12.13 9.49
C LYS A 237 -4.41 -13.30 9.84
N ILE A 238 -4.65 -14.44 9.21
CA ILE A 238 -3.83 -15.64 9.35
C ILE A 238 -3.07 -15.83 8.04
N PRO A 239 -1.74 -15.61 8.04
CA PRO A 239 -0.93 -15.81 6.84
C PRO A 239 -0.86 -17.29 6.47
N MET A 240 -0.43 -17.56 5.25
CA MET A 240 -0.11 -18.91 4.83
C MET A 240 1.12 -19.41 5.60
N GLU A 241 1.10 -20.68 6.02
CA GLU A 241 2.24 -21.31 6.67
C GLU A 241 3.47 -21.28 5.76
N GLY A 242 4.60 -20.80 6.28
CA GLY A 242 5.87 -20.74 5.58
C GLY A 242 6.41 -22.14 5.31
N ARG A 243 6.94 -22.37 4.09
CA ARG A 243 7.65 -23.59 3.72
C ARG A 243 9.09 -23.26 3.45
N MET A 244 10.00 -23.91 4.16
CA MET A 244 11.44 -23.71 4.00
C MET A 244 11.91 -24.19 2.63
N ILE A 245 12.96 -23.56 2.12
CA ILE A 245 13.63 -23.96 0.87
C ILE A 245 14.22 -25.36 1.00
N ASP A 246 14.19 -26.08 -0.11
CA ASP A 246 15.01 -27.30 -0.30
C ASP A 246 16.12 -26.95 -1.30
N GLY A 247 17.37 -27.02 -0.86
CA GLY A 247 18.55 -26.66 -1.66
C GLY A 247 18.74 -27.50 -2.95
N ARG A 248 17.97 -28.58 -3.14
CA ARG A 248 17.95 -29.38 -4.36
C ARG A 248 17.13 -28.80 -5.49
N VAL A 249 16.25 -27.84 -5.16
CA VAL A 249 15.33 -27.19 -6.11
C VAL A 249 15.42 -25.68 -5.98
N GLY A 250 15.57 -25.00 -7.12
CA GLY A 250 15.55 -23.53 -7.16
C GLY A 250 14.13 -22.97 -7.01
N TYR A 251 13.97 -22.02 -6.10
CA TYR A 251 12.74 -21.28 -5.86
C TYR A 251 13.02 -19.78 -5.73
N PHE A 252 12.03 -18.96 -5.99
CA PHE A 252 12.02 -17.60 -5.46
C PHE A 252 11.74 -17.67 -3.96
N THR A 253 12.54 -16.98 -3.16
CA THR A 253 12.47 -17.06 -1.70
C THR A 253 12.34 -15.71 -1.06
N ASN A 254 11.77 -15.71 0.15
CA ASN A 254 11.82 -14.60 1.09
C ASN A 254 12.76 -15.00 2.24
N LYS A 255 13.78 -14.16 2.47
CA LYS A 255 14.74 -14.35 3.56
C LYS A 255 14.25 -13.66 4.81
N VAL A 256 14.27 -14.38 5.93
CA VAL A 256 13.97 -13.85 7.25
C VAL A 256 15.02 -14.33 8.24
N ARG A 257 15.24 -13.56 9.31
CA ARG A 257 16.07 -13.99 10.45
C ARG A 257 15.16 -14.52 11.55
N ASN A 258 15.37 -15.77 11.93
CA ASN A 258 14.70 -16.39 13.05
C ASN A 258 15.60 -16.32 14.29
N TYR A 259 15.15 -15.59 15.31
CA TYR A 259 15.89 -15.40 16.56
C TYR A 259 15.63 -16.48 17.59
N ASP A 260 14.74 -17.43 17.36
CA ASP A 260 14.49 -18.55 18.29
C ASP A 260 15.71 -19.47 18.42
N ASN A 261 16.52 -19.59 17.36
CA ASN A 261 17.69 -20.47 17.28
C ASN A 261 19.03 -19.72 17.22
N ALA A 262 19.02 -18.41 17.51
CA ALA A 262 20.20 -17.53 17.29
C ALA A 262 21.45 -17.87 18.10
N VAL A 263 21.40 -18.87 18.99
CA VAL A 263 22.56 -19.25 19.82
C VAL A 263 23.60 -20.06 19.03
N TYR A 264 23.22 -20.71 17.92
CA TYR A 264 24.11 -21.65 17.21
C TYR A 264 24.20 -21.45 15.69
N ASP A 265 23.32 -20.65 15.09
CA ASP A 265 23.33 -20.39 13.64
C ASP A 265 23.03 -18.93 13.36
N LYS A 266 23.39 -18.43 12.16
CA LYS A 266 23.11 -17.04 11.77
C LYS A 266 21.61 -16.73 11.76
N GLY A 267 20.76 -17.69 12.08
CA GLY A 267 19.30 -17.56 12.19
C GLY A 267 18.62 -17.24 10.86
N GLU A 268 19.33 -17.27 9.74
CA GLU A 268 18.73 -17.01 8.43
C GLU A 268 17.89 -18.19 7.98
N CYS A 269 16.63 -17.94 7.71
CA CYS A 269 15.69 -18.89 7.12
C CYS A 269 15.20 -18.36 5.78
N GLU A 270 15.08 -19.24 4.80
CA GLU A 270 14.52 -18.92 3.50
C GLU A 270 13.20 -19.67 3.31
N PHE A 271 12.14 -18.91 3.05
CA PHE A 271 10.83 -19.47 2.74
C PHE A 271 10.54 -19.32 1.26
N ILE A 272 10.05 -20.39 0.64
CA ILE A 272 9.68 -20.38 -0.78
C ILE A 272 8.47 -19.51 -1.03
N SER A 273 8.49 -18.74 -2.11
CA SER A 273 7.31 -18.05 -2.64
C SER A 273 6.44 -19.06 -3.39
N ARG A 274 5.21 -19.25 -2.96
CA ARG A 274 4.28 -20.22 -3.56
C ARG A 274 2.85 -19.72 -3.55
N TRP A 275 2.04 -20.25 -4.43
CA TRP A 275 0.61 -19.98 -4.49
C TRP A 275 -0.11 -20.63 -3.31
N LYS A 276 -1.09 -19.93 -2.74
CA LYS A 276 -1.97 -20.44 -1.69
C LYS A 276 -3.11 -21.22 -2.34
N LEU A 277 -2.93 -22.52 -2.54
CA LEU A 277 -3.98 -23.42 -2.97
C LEU A 277 -4.48 -24.22 -1.76
N VAL A 278 -5.79 -24.18 -1.54
CA VAL A 278 -6.46 -24.85 -0.42
C VAL A 278 -7.68 -25.57 -0.95
N PRO A 279 -7.91 -26.86 -0.60
CA PRO A 279 -9.11 -27.58 -1.00
C PRO A 279 -10.34 -27.05 -0.27
N HIS A 280 -11.51 -27.22 -0.84
CA HIS A 280 -12.77 -27.02 -0.13
C HIS A 280 -12.86 -27.96 1.07
N ARG A 281 -13.51 -27.51 2.13
CA ARG A 281 -13.58 -28.29 3.39
C ARG A 281 -14.24 -29.68 3.17
N GLU A 282 -15.24 -29.72 2.31
CA GLU A 282 -15.96 -30.96 1.96
C GLU A 282 -15.09 -31.91 1.13
N GLN A 283 -14.03 -31.43 0.48
CA GLN A 283 -13.12 -32.21 -0.36
C GLN A 283 -11.79 -32.52 0.35
N LEU A 284 -11.64 -32.15 1.59
CA LEU A 284 -10.37 -32.31 2.32
C LEU A 284 -9.97 -33.80 2.46
N GLU A 285 -10.93 -34.68 2.75
CA GLU A 285 -10.68 -36.14 2.86
C GLU A 285 -10.27 -36.73 1.53
N ALA A 286 -10.95 -36.38 0.43
CA ALA A 286 -10.60 -36.79 -0.92
C ALA A 286 -9.20 -36.31 -1.32
N TYR A 287 -8.86 -35.06 -1.03
CA TYR A 287 -7.53 -34.49 -1.23
C TYR A 287 -6.45 -35.26 -0.46
N LEU A 288 -6.69 -35.57 0.81
CA LEU A 288 -5.76 -36.34 1.63
C LEU A 288 -5.64 -37.79 1.18
N GLY A 289 -6.71 -38.33 0.56
CA GLY A 289 -6.74 -39.65 -0.07
C GLY A 289 -6.01 -39.70 -1.41
N GLY A 290 -5.57 -38.55 -1.95
CA GLY A 290 -4.83 -38.46 -3.23
C GLY A 290 -5.72 -38.16 -4.44
N ASP A 291 -7.00 -37.87 -4.25
CA ASP A 291 -7.90 -37.45 -5.34
C ASP A 291 -7.61 -36.02 -5.77
N LEU A 292 -7.84 -35.74 -7.05
CA LEU A 292 -7.73 -34.40 -7.60
C LEU A 292 -8.96 -33.56 -7.23
N VAL A 293 -8.74 -32.46 -6.51
CA VAL A 293 -9.80 -31.53 -6.08
C VAL A 293 -9.62 -30.15 -6.69
N GLU A 294 -10.66 -29.34 -6.68
CA GLU A 294 -10.55 -27.92 -7.07
C GLU A 294 -10.13 -27.06 -5.89
N PRO A 295 -9.24 -26.06 -6.10
CA PRO A 295 -8.90 -25.14 -5.02
C PRO A 295 -10.06 -24.15 -4.77
N ILE A 296 -10.23 -23.70 -3.53
CA ILE A 296 -11.19 -22.65 -3.15
C ILE A 296 -11.01 -21.41 -4.06
N LYS A 297 -9.76 -21.06 -4.34
CA LYS A 297 -9.40 -19.93 -5.20
C LYS A 297 -8.36 -20.39 -6.21
N PRO A 298 -8.73 -20.56 -7.49
CA PRO A 298 -7.76 -20.86 -8.53
C PRO A 298 -6.86 -19.65 -8.81
N ILE A 299 -5.71 -19.92 -9.41
CA ILE A 299 -4.80 -18.92 -9.96
C ILE A 299 -5.37 -18.48 -11.31
N VAL A 300 -5.77 -17.22 -11.42
CA VAL A 300 -6.34 -16.69 -12.66
C VAL A 300 -5.41 -15.64 -13.24
N PHE A 301 -4.93 -15.90 -14.47
CA PHE A 301 -4.24 -14.89 -15.27
C PHE A 301 -5.22 -14.26 -16.24
N TYR A 302 -5.33 -12.94 -16.19
CA TYR A 302 -6.14 -12.20 -17.16
C TYR A 302 -5.25 -11.77 -18.33
N ILE A 303 -5.69 -12.10 -19.53
CA ILE A 303 -5.00 -11.74 -20.77
C ILE A 303 -5.47 -10.36 -21.19
N ASP A 304 -4.53 -9.41 -21.29
CA ASP A 304 -4.77 -8.03 -21.66
C ASP A 304 -5.46 -7.95 -23.05
N LYS A 305 -6.47 -7.11 -23.15
CA LYS A 305 -7.23 -6.87 -24.41
C LYS A 305 -6.36 -6.23 -25.52
N GLN A 306 -5.20 -5.64 -25.18
CA GLN A 306 -4.27 -5.09 -26.15
C GLN A 306 -3.47 -6.18 -26.86
N ILE A 307 -3.47 -7.42 -26.37
CA ILE A 307 -2.82 -8.55 -27.05
C ILE A 307 -3.54 -8.82 -28.38
N PRO A 308 -2.81 -8.93 -29.49
CA PRO A 308 -3.40 -9.25 -30.78
C PRO A 308 -4.25 -10.53 -30.72
N THR A 309 -5.42 -10.52 -31.32
CA THR A 309 -6.41 -11.62 -31.25
C THR A 309 -5.83 -12.97 -31.69
N TRP A 310 -4.92 -12.97 -32.69
CA TRP A 310 -4.26 -14.19 -33.15
C TRP A 310 -3.31 -14.79 -32.11
N LEU A 311 -2.75 -13.98 -31.19
CA LEU A 311 -1.80 -14.40 -30.15
C LEU A 311 -2.52 -14.95 -28.91
N TYR A 312 -3.77 -14.51 -28.68
CA TYR A 312 -4.56 -14.89 -27.50
C TYR A 312 -4.57 -16.41 -27.22
N PRO A 313 -4.86 -17.31 -28.19
CA PRO A 313 -4.92 -18.75 -27.94
C PRO A 313 -3.56 -19.33 -27.54
N TYR A 314 -2.47 -18.74 -27.99
CA TYR A 314 -1.11 -19.19 -27.61
C TYR A 314 -0.78 -18.78 -26.18
N VAL A 315 -1.07 -17.53 -25.80
CA VAL A 315 -0.88 -17.05 -24.43
C VAL A 315 -1.72 -17.89 -23.46
N LYS A 316 -3.00 -18.12 -23.81
CA LYS A 316 -3.88 -18.98 -23.00
C LYS A 316 -3.28 -20.37 -22.78
N ARG A 317 -2.86 -21.03 -23.85
CA ARG A 317 -2.24 -22.37 -23.76
C ARG A 317 -0.94 -22.36 -22.95
N ALA A 318 -0.13 -21.32 -23.07
CA ALA A 318 1.11 -21.18 -22.32
C ALA A 318 0.86 -21.11 -20.81
N VAL A 319 -0.14 -20.35 -20.38
CA VAL A 319 -0.55 -20.27 -18.97
C VAL A 319 -1.11 -21.62 -18.50
N GLU A 320 -2.03 -22.21 -19.24
CA GLU A 320 -2.71 -23.45 -18.84
C GLU A 320 -1.81 -24.69 -18.97
N ALA A 321 -0.67 -24.60 -19.65
CA ALA A 321 0.34 -25.66 -19.72
C ALA A 321 0.97 -26.04 -18.36
N TRP A 322 0.81 -25.17 -17.35
CA TRP A 322 1.23 -25.46 -15.98
C TRP A 322 0.24 -26.37 -15.22
N GLN A 323 -0.97 -26.61 -15.74
CA GLN A 323 -1.98 -27.42 -15.08
C GLN A 323 -1.46 -28.79 -14.60
N PRO A 324 -0.66 -29.58 -15.37
CA PRO A 324 -0.14 -30.86 -14.91
C PRO A 324 0.73 -30.77 -13.65
N ALA A 325 1.43 -29.63 -13.43
CA ALA A 325 2.21 -29.43 -12.22
C ALA A 325 1.32 -29.27 -10.98
N PHE A 326 0.19 -28.58 -11.13
CA PHE A 326 -0.78 -28.42 -10.06
C PHE A 326 -1.60 -29.70 -9.81
N GLU A 327 -1.87 -30.51 -10.84
CA GLU A 327 -2.48 -31.82 -10.68
C GLU A 327 -1.59 -32.77 -9.87
N ARG A 328 -0.27 -32.73 -10.07
CA ARG A 328 0.68 -33.47 -9.22
C ARG A 328 0.68 -32.99 -7.77
N ALA A 329 0.27 -31.76 -7.51
CA ALA A 329 0.04 -31.21 -6.17
C ALA A 329 -1.38 -31.48 -5.63
N GLY A 330 -2.21 -32.25 -6.37
CA GLY A 330 -3.57 -32.63 -5.97
C GLY A 330 -4.67 -31.65 -6.41
N PHE A 331 -4.38 -30.67 -7.27
CA PHE A 331 -5.36 -29.66 -7.67
C PHE A 331 -5.65 -29.67 -9.19
N LYS A 332 -6.88 -29.99 -9.57
CA LYS A 332 -7.39 -29.77 -10.93
C LYS A 332 -7.94 -28.35 -11.07
N ASN A 333 -7.94 -27.81 -12.28
CA ASN A 333 -8.44 -26.46 -12.60
C ASN A 333 -7.78 -25.37 -11.72
N ALA A 334 -6.54 -25.58 -11.31
CA ALA A 334 -5.85 -24.71 -10.38
C ALA A 334 -5.30 -23.44 -11.02
N ILE A 335 -4.99 -23.47 -12.32
CA ILE A 335 -4.48 -22.34 -13.07
C ILE A 335 -5.33 -22.14 -14.33
N LEU A 336 -5.79 -20.92 -14.53
CA LEU A 336 -6.73 -20.56 -15.59
C LEU A 336 -6.26 -19.28 -16.27
N ALA A 337 -6.39 -19.21 -17.60
CA ALA A 337 -6.26 -17.97 -18.35
C ALA A 337 -7.64 -17.49 -18.82
N ARG A 338 -7.97 -16.25 -18.53
CA ARG A 338 -9.24 -15.62 -18.88
C ARG A 338 -9.00 -14.32 -19.63
N PRO A 339 -9.93 -13.90 -20.50
CA PRO A 339 -9.86 -12.55 -21.04
C PRO A 339 -10.01 -11.52 -19.92
N GLU A 340 -9.47 -10.33 -20.14
CA GLU A 340 -9.71 -9.19 -19.26
C GLU A 340 -11.23 -9.00 -19.08
N PRO A 341 -11.73 -8.81 -17.84
CA PRO A 341 -13.16 -8.66 -17.58
C PRO A 341 -13.76 -7.47 -18.35
N THR A 342 -14.98 -7.64 -18.82
CA THR A 342 -15.74 -6.56 -19.43
C THR A 342 -16.19 -5.53 -18.38
N TYR A 343 -16.60 -4.35 -18.80
CA TYR A 343 -16.89 -3.19 -17.93
C TYR A 343 -17.86 -3.47 -16.77
N ALA A 344 -18.78 -4.41 -16.92
CA ALA A 344 -19.72 -4.81 -15.86
C ALA A 344 -19.07 -5.63 -14.73
N GLU A 345 -18.01 -6.37 -15.04
CA GLU A 345 -17.21 -7.15 -14.08
C GLU A 345 -15.98 -6.37 -13.59
N ALA A 346 -15.66 -5.27 -14.28
CA ALA A 346 -14.46 -4.46 -14.08
C ALA A 346 -14.48 -3.58 -12.83
N SER A 347 -15.60 -3.47 -12.11
CA SER A 347 -15.67 -2.70 -10.86
C SER A 347 -14.68 -3.20 -9.79
N VAL A 348 -14.11 -4.38 -9.96
CA VAL A 348 -13.17 -5.01 -9.02
C VAL A 348 -11.81 -5.31 -9.66
N PHE A 349 -11.77 -5.48 -11.00
CA PHE A 349 -10.54 -5.79 -11.74
C PHE A 349 -9.83 -4.51 -12.20
N SER A 350 -8.56 -4.40 -11.89
CA SER A 350 -7.68 -3.38 -12.44
C SER A 350 -6.24 -3.88 -12.37
N VAL A 351 -5.44 -3.58 -13.39
CA VAL A 351 -4.03 -3.96 -13.47
C VAL A 351 -3.19 -3.39 -12.31
N ASP A 352 -3.62 -2.27 -11.77
CA ASP A 352 -3.01 -1.61 -10.62
C ASP A 352 -3.57 -2.07 -9.26
N ASN A 353 -4.56 -2.97 -9.24
CA ASN A 353 -5.07 -3.52 -8.00
C ASN A 353 -4.22 -4.71 -7.55
N ALA A 354 -3.58 -4.59 -6.38
CA ALA A 354 -2.69 -5.58 -5.78
C ALA A 354 -3.27 -7.01 -5.67
N ARG A 355 -4.59 -7.17 -5.74
CA ARG A 355 -5.25 -8.50 -5.68
C ARG A 355 -5.21 -9.26 -6.99
N TYR A 356 -4.98 -8.57 -8.10
CA TYR A 356 -5.06 -9.12 -9.46
C TYR A 356 -3.75 -9.01 -10.23
N ALA A 357 -2.76 -8.38 -9.65
CA ALA A 357 -1.46 -8.18 -10.27
C ALA A 357 -0.47 -9.30 -9.95
#